data_6699dca0ef6c854e0438add7eeda9536
#
_entry.id   6699dca0ef6c854e0438add7eeda9536
#
_cell.length_a   1.000
_cell.length_b   1.000
_cell.length_c   1.000
_cell.angle_alpha   90.00
_cell.angle_beta   90.00
_cell.angle_gamma   90.00
#
_symmetry.space_group_name_H-M   'P 1'
#
loop_
_entity.id
_entity.type
_entity.pdbx_description
1 polymer ?
#
loop_
_entity_poly.entity_id
_entity_poly.type
_entity_poly.pdbx_seq_one_letter_code
_entity_poly.pdbx_strand_id
1 'polypeptide(L)'
;MDCKEKLPSALMKGYSRKFEKGLESMSPFEIKNKLIEFAEEHTRKAFCLFLNAGRGNPNWIATVPREAFFLLGKFGLEECRQVFDLSEGIAGIPVEKGIAKRFEDFIQQHKALPGADLLKEAYHYFVDKKKVDPDSLIHEWAEAIIGDQYPVPDRMLKYAEMIV
;
A
#
# COMPACT_ATOMS: atom_id res chain seq x y z
N MET A 1 2.14 -22.44 25.62
CA MET A 1 3.51 -22.30 26.11
C MET A 1 3.93 -20.88 25.83
N ASP A 2 4.00 -20.07 26.87
CA ASP A 2 4.13 -18.61 26.72
C ASP A 2 5.60 -18.28 26.38
N CYS A 3 5.86 -17.73 25.19
CA CYS A 3 7.19 -17.34 24.71
C CYS A 3 7.81 -16.23 25.56
N LYS A 4 7.04 -15.58 26.43
CA LYS A 4 7.47 -14.47 27.26
C LYS A 4 8.32 -14.86 28.47
N GLU A 5 8.23 -16.11 28.95
CA GLU A 5 8.90 -16.55 30.16
C GLU A 5 10.36 -16.99 30.00
N LYS A 6 10.88 -17.06 28.79
CA LYS A 6 12.26 -17.52 28.54
C LYS A 6 13.05 -16.63 27.59
N LEU A 7 12.93 -15.31 27.70
CA LEU A 7 13.97 -14.48 27.11
C LEU A 7 15.24 -14.63 27.95
N PRO A 8 16.31 -15.23 27.41
CA PRO A 8 17.53 -15.38 28.18
C PRO A 8 18.09 -13.99 28.50
N SER A 9 18.58 -13.83 29.73
CA SER A 9 19.32 -12.65 30.18
C SER A 9 20.52 -12.28 29.28
N ALA A 10 20.91 -13.17 28.37
CA ALA A 10 21.88 -12.93 27.31
C ALA A 10 21.42 -11.90 26.24
N LEU A 11 20.11 -11.68 26.05
CA LEU A 11 19.58 -10.64 25.17
C LEU A 11 19.72 -9.22 25.75
N MET A 12 19.95 -9.11 27.06
CA MET A 12 20.23 -7.85 27.76
C MET A 12 21.71 -7.47 27.82
N LYS A 13 22.63 -8.37 27.40
CA LYS A 13 24.02 -7.97 27.19
C LYS A 13 24.08 -7.19 25.89
N GLY A 14 24.12 -5.86 26.04
CA GLY A 14 24.27 -4.93 24.93
C GLY A 14 25.32 -5.39 23.94
N TYR A 15 24.99 -5.30 22.66
CA TYR A 15 25.93 -5.61 21.60
C TYR A 15 27.21 -4.82 21.79
N SER A 16 28.39 -5.44 21.54
CA SER A 16 29.63 -4.75 21.69
C SER A 16 29.72 -3.58 20.70
N ARG A 17 30.31 -2.48 21.13
CA ARG A 17 30.54 -1.29 20.30
C ARG A 17 31.30 -1.60 18.99
N LYS A 18 32.06 -2.70 18.97
CA LYS A 18 32.71 -3.22 17.77
C LYS A 18 31.73 -3.78 16.76
N PHE A 19 30.65 -4.40 17.23
CA PHE A 19 29.58 -4.92 16.40
C PHE A 19 28.76 -3.76 15.81
N GLU A 20 28.40 -2.78 16.61
CA GLU A 20 27.67 -1.59 16.15
C GLU A 20 28.43 -0.84 15.05
N LYS A 21 29.75 -0.63 15.26
CA LYS A 21 30.61 -0.02 14.24
C LYS A 21 30.72 -0.86 12.96
N GLY A 22 30.62 -2.18 13.06
CA GLY A 22 30.56 -3.05 11.89
C GLY A 22 29.28 -2.86 11.06
N LEU A 23 28.14 -2.52 11.71
CA LEU A 23 26.90 -2.22 11.01
C LEU A 23 26.91 -0.86 10.31
N GLU A 24 27.61 0.13 10.85
CA GLU A 24 27.72 1.48 10.26
C GLU A 24 28.33 1.46 8.84
N SER A 25 29.16 0.46 8.53
CA SER A 25 29.80 0.30 7.22
C SER A 25 28.95 -0.48 6.21
N MET A 26 27.81 -1.03 6.64
CA MET A 26 26.94 -1.85 5.82
C MET A 26 25.82 -1.02 5.17
N SER A 27 25.38 -1.46 3.99
CA SER A 27 24.17 -0.91 3.38
C SER A 27 22.93 -1.28 4.21
N PRO A 28 21.83 -0.49 4.13
CA PRO A 28 20.57 -0.81 4.82
C PRO A 28 20.07 -2.22 4.52
N PHE A 29 20.34 -2.72 3.31
CA PHE A 29 19.94 -4.05 2.90
C PHE A 29 20.74 -5.17 3.59
N GLU A 30 22.05 -4.96 3.77
CA GLU A 30 22.91 -5.88 4.49
C GLU A 30 22.61 -5.90 5.99
N ILE A 31 22.37 -4.73 6.59
CA ILE A 31 21.93 -4.61 7.99
C ILE A 31 20.64 -5.40 8.22
N LYS A 32 19.65 -5.22 7.35
CA LYS A 32 18.40 -5.98 7.41
C LYS A 32 18.62 -7.49 7.38
N ASN A 33 19.43 -7.98 6.46
CA ASN A 33 19.71 -9.42 6.35
C ASN A 33 20.42 -9.94 7.61
N LYS A 34 21.37 -9.20 8.15
CA LYS A 34 22.03 -9.51 9.42
C LYS A 34 21.05 -9.62 10.58
N LEU A 35 20.13 -8.67 10.71
CA LEU A 35 19.11 -8.70 11.76
C LEU A 35 18.16 -9.89 11.62
N ILE A 36 17.83 -10.30 10.41
CA ILE A 36 17.02 -11.50 10.14
C ILE A 36 17.79 -12.75 10.59
N GLU A 37 19.05 -12.90 10.20
CA GLU A 37 19.91 -14.02 10.62
C GLU A 37 19.98 -14.15 12.15
N PHE A 38 20.17 -13.04 12.85
CA PHE A 38 20.16 -13.01 14.31
C PHE A 38 18.82 -13.45 14.91
N ALA A 39 17.73 -12.94 14.37
CA ALA A 39 16.40 -13.29 14.86
C ALA A 39 16.12 -14.78 14.64
N GLU A 40 16.47 -15.35 13.49
CA GLU A 40 16.32 -16.77 13.19
C GLU A 40 17.16 -17.65 14.12
N GLU A 41 18.42 -17.28 14.38
CA GLU A 41 19.32 -18.03 15.27
C GLU A 41 18.78 -18.08 16.71
N HIS A 42 18.30 -16.93 17.22
CA HIS A 42 17.71 -16.85 18.55
C HIS A 42 16.41 -17.64 18.65
N THR A 43 15.57 -17.58 17.62
CA THR A 43 14.30 -18.30 17.58
C THR A 43 14.49 -19.81 17.57
N ARG A 44 15.47 -20.32 16.83
CA ARG A 44 15.85 -21.75 16.86
C ARG A 44 16.30 -22.19 18.25
N LYS A 45 17.11 -21.38 18.94
CA LYS A 45 17.57 -21.66 20.32
C LYS A 45 16.44 -21.62 21.34
N ALA A 46 15.42 -20.81 21.12
CA ALA A 46 14.28 -20.64 22.01
C ALA A 46 13.09 -21.59 21.68
N PHE A 47 13.20 -22.44 20.66
CA PHE A 47 12.09 -23.26 20.15
C PHE A 47 10.82 -22.46 19.83
N CYS A 48 10.97 -21.20 19.40
CA CYS A 48 9.89 -20.32 18.99
C CYS A 48 9.76 -20.27 17.47
N LEU A 49 8.53 -20.00 16.97
CA LEU A 49 8.31 -19.78 15.55
C LEU A 49 8.75 -18.36 15.18
N PHE A 50 9.65 -18.25 14.22
CA PHE A 50 10.04 -16.96 13.66
C PHE A 50 9.08 -16.54 12.54
N LEU A 51 8.37 -15.44 12.76
CA LEU A 51 7.50 -14.82 11.75
C LEU A 51 8.21 -13.62 11.16
N ASN A 52 8.68 -13.75 9.92
CA ASN A 52 9.38 -12.67 9.22
C ASN A 52 8.38 -11.82 8.43
N ALA A 53 8.04 -10.65 8.96
CA ALA A 53 7.24 -9.63 8.27
C ALA A 53 8.10 -8.58 7.54
N GLY A 54 9.42 -8.73 7.53
CA GLY A 54 10.34 -7.75 6.95
C GLY A 54 10.43 -7.77 5.41
N ARG A 55 9.79 -8.75 4.76
CA ARG A 55 9.62 -8.79 3.30
C ARG A 55 8.15 -8.98 2.98
N GLY A 56 7.51 -7.91 2.52
CA GLY A 56 6.23 -8.04 1.85
C GLY A 56 6.44 -8.58 0.44
N ASN A 57 6.54 -9.89 0.29
CA ASN A 57 6.42 -10.48 -1.05
C ASN A 57 4.96 -10.34 -1.50
N PRO A 58 4.71 -9.85 -2.74
CA PRO A 58 3.36 -9.81 -3.26
C PRO A 58 2.74 -11.20 -3.19
N ASN A 59 1.52 -11.29 -2.67
CA ASN A 59 0.77 -12.53 -2.71
C ASN A 59 0.31 -12.79 -4.16
N TRP A 60 1.04 -13.67 -4.86
CA TRP A 60 0.77 -14.00 -6.27
C TRP A 60 -0.59 -14.69 -6.48
N ILE A 61 -1.15 -15.27 -5.43
CA ILE A 61 -2.45 -15.95 -5.46
C ILE A 61 -3.60 -14.93 -5.28
N ALA A 62 -3.36 -13.80 -4.67
CA ALA A 62 -4.36 -12.74 -4.49
C ALA A 62 -4.61 -12.00 -5.81
N THR A 63 -5.38 -12.59 -6.71
CA THR A 63 -5.65 -12.04 -8.04
C THR A 63 -6.65 -10.90 -8.00
N VAL A 64 -7.64 -10.94 -7.11
CA VAL A 64 -8.71 -9.92 -7.01
C VAL A 64 -8.17 -8.51 -6.73
N PRO A 65 -7.27 -8.28 -5.73
CA PRO A 65 -6.69 -6.96 -5.53
C PRO A 65 -5.84 -6.47 -6.71
N ARG A 66 -5.20 -7.38 -7.45
CA ARG A 66 -4.46 -7.00 -8.66
C ARG A 66 -5.36 -6.61 -9.80
N GLU A 67 -6.43 -7.36 -10.00
CA GLU A 67 -7.44 -7.02 -11.00
C GLU A 67 -8.07 -5.66 -10.67
N ALA A 68 -8.41 -5.39 -9.41
CA ALA A 68 -8.88 -4.09 -8.96
C ALA A 68 -7.88 -2.97 -9.27
N PHE A 69 -6.59 -3.19 -9.00
CA PHE A 69 -5.53 -2.24 -9.33
C PHE A 69 -5.46 -1.95 -10.84
N PHE A 70 -5.50 -2.98 -11.69
CA PHE A 70 -5.48 -2.78 -13.14
C PHE A 70 -6.74 -2.13 -13.68
N LEU A 71 -7.92 -2.44 -13.11
CA LEU A 71 -9.17 -1.79 -13.45
C LEU A 71 -9.14 -0.30 -13.08
N LEU A 72 -8.65 0.03 -11.89
CA LEU A 72 -8.50 1.43 -11.50
C LEU A 72 -7.52 2.17 -12.42
N GLY A 73 -6.42 1.52 -12.81
CA GLY A 73 -5.49 2.05 -13.79
C GLY A 73 -6.13 2.29 -15.16
N LYS A 74 -6.98 1.36 -15.61
CA LYS A 74 -7.75 1.52 -16.85
C LYS A 74 -8.69 2.72 -16.76
N PHE A 75 -9.43 2.84 -15.65
CA PHE A 75 -10.31 3.98 -15.40
C PHE A 75 -9.53 5.31 -15.43
N GLY A 76 -8.41 5.41 -14.69
CA GLY A 76 -7.57 6.61 -14.69
C GLY A 76 -7.11 7.01 -16.09
N LEU A 77 -6.70 6.04 -16.93
CA LEU A 77 -6.32 6.31 -18.32
C LEU A 77 -7.50 6.78 -19.18
N GLU A 78 -8.71 6.26 -18.95
CA GLU A 78 -9.92 6.71 -19.65
C GLU A 78 -10.26 8.16 -19.27
N GLU A 79 -10.14 8.53 -18.00
CA GLU A 79 -10.33 9.90 -17.51
C GLU A 79 -9.30 10.86 -18.11
N CYS A 80 -8.02 10.48 -18.18
CA CYS A 80 -6.98 11.29 -18.83
C CYS A 80 -7.30 11.55 -20.31
N ARG A 81 -7.78 10.52 -21.03
CA ARG A 81 -8.10 10.65 -22.46
C ARG A 81 -9.26 11.60 -22.73
N GLN A 82 -10.21 11.71 -21.81
CA GLN A 82 -11.34 12.64 -21.97
C GLN A 82 -10.95 14.11 -21.95
N VAL A 83 -9.82 14.43 -21.34
CA VAL A 83 -9.35 15.82 -21.15
C VAL A 83 -8.07 16.13 -21.93
N PHE A 84 -7.62 15.21 -22.79
CA PHE A 84 -6.36 15.33 -23.50
C PHE A 84 -6.33 16.55 -24.46
N ASP A 85 -7.48 16.84 -25.08
CA ASP A 85 -7.64 17.91 -26.07
C ASP A 85 -8.30 19.17 -25.49
N LEU A 86 -8.57 19.22 -24.19
CA LEU A 86 -9.16 20.41 -23.57
C LEU A 86 -8.08 21.47 -23.35
N SER A 87 -8.35 22.68 -23.82
CA SER A 87 -7.44 23.83 -23.69
C SER A 87 -7.16 24.23 -22.24
N GLU A 88 -8.06 23.89 -21.33
CA GLU A 88 -7.95 24.14 -19.89
C GLU A 88 -7.37 22.93 -19.13
N GLY A 89 -7.27 21.78 -19.79
CA GLY A 89 -6.70 20.58 -19.21
C GLY A 89 -5.18 20.66 -19.22
N ILE A 90 -4.57 20.57 -18.06
CA ILE A 90 -3.13 20.40 -17.98
C ILE A 90 -2.82 18.94 -18.29
N ALA A 91 -2.46 18.67 -19.55
CA ALA A 91 -1.87 17.38 -19.98
C ALA A 91 -2.63 16.11 -19.59
N GLY A 92 -3.96 16.14 -19.61
CA GLY A 92 -4.77 14.94 -19.32
C GLY A 92 -5.00 14.66 -17.84
N ILE A 93 -4.90 15.66 -16.97
CA ILE A 93 -5.28 15.53 -15.56
C ILE A 93 -6.80 15.29 -15.47
N PRO A 94 -7.25 14.24 -14.75
CA PRO A 94 -8.67 13.96 -14.58
C PRO A 94 -9.46 15.14 -13.99
N VAL A 95 -10.67 15.36 -14.50
CA VAL A 95 -11.56 16.40 -13.94
C VAL A 95 -12.32 15.85 -12.74
N GLU A 96 -12.13 16.44 -11.56
CA GLU A 96 -12.78 16.01 -10.31
C GLU A 96 -14.30 16.00 -10.41
N LYS A 97 -14.89 17.07 -10.93
CA LYS A 97 -16.36 17.20 -10.97
C LYS A 97 -17.05 16.05 -11.72
N GLY A 98 -17.87 15.31 -11.00
CA GLY A 98 -18.67 14.19 -11.54
C GLY A 98 -17.87 12.91 -11.83
N ILE A 99 -16.62 12.83 -11.38
CA ILE A 99 -15.76 11.65 -11.59
C ILE A 99 -16.29 10.42 -10.86
N ALA A 100 -16.94 10.60 -9.70
CA ALA A 100 -17.53 9.48 -8.96
C ALA A 100 -18.63 8.80 -9.78
N LYS A 101 -19.47 9.57 -10.47
CA LYS A 101 -20.51 9.01 -11.34
C LYS A 101 -19.91 8.24 -12.52
N ARG A 102 -18.87 8.78 -13.15
CA ARG A 102 -18.14 8.09 -14.24
C ARG A 102 -17.48 6.81 -13.75
N PHE A 103 -16.96 6.81 -12.53
CA PHE A 103 -16.42 5.61 -11.88
C PHE A 103 -17.49 4.55 -11.62
N GLU A 104 -18.66 4.92 -11.09
CA GLU A 104 -19.78 3.99 -10.89
C GLU A 104 -20.21 3.35 -12.21
N ASP A 105 -20.33 4.14 -13.28
CA ASP A 105 -20.67 3.66 -14.61
C ASP A 105 -19.62 2.71 -15.17
N PHE A 106 -18.33 3.03 -14.97
CA PHE A 106 -17.20 2.17 -15.34
C PHE A 106 -17.25 0.83 -14.57
N ILE A 107 -17.45 0.85 -13.26
CA ILE A 107 -17.57 -0.36 -12.44
C ILE A 107 -18.75 -1.21 -12.88
N GLN A 108 -19.90 -0.59 -13.20
CA GLN A 108 -21.06 -1.31 -13.70
C GLN A 108 -20.80 -2.01 -15.05
N GLN A 109 -19.99 -1.41 -15.93
CA GLN A 109 -19.58 -2.04 -17.19
C GLN A 109 -18.67 -3.26 -16.98
N HIS A 110 -17.90 -3.26 -15.89
CA HIS A 110 -16.94 -4.31 -15.55
C HIS A 110 -17.41 -5.26 -14.43
N LYS A 111 -18.70 -5.24 -14.08
CA LYS A 111 -19.28 -5.97 -12.95
C LYS A 111 -19.07 -7.48 -12.94
N ALA A 112 -18.69 -8.09 -14.07
CA ALA A 112 -18.37 -9.51 -14.15
C ALA A 112 -16.99 -9.86 -13.56
N LEU A 113 -16.18 -8.88 -13.23
CA LEU A 113 -14.83 -9.04 -12.72
C LEU A 113 -14.80 -8.89 -11.19
N PRO A 114 -14.23 -9.84 -10.45
CA PRO A 114 -14.12 -9.76 -9.00
C PRO A 114 -13.40 -8.49 -8.49
N GLY A 115 -12.46 -7.97 -9.26
CA GLY A 115 -11.78 -6.71 -8.95
C GLY A 115 -12.69 -5.49 -8.96
N ALA A 116 -13.76 -5.49 -9.79
CA ALA A 116 -14.75 -4.44 -9.81
C ALA A 116 -15.61 -4.44 -8.53
N ASP A 117 -15.96 -5.61 -8.01
CA ASP A 117 -16.68 -5.72 -6.73
C ASP A 117 -15.84 -5.17 -5.58
N LEU A 118 -14.55 -5.50 -5.53
CA LEU A 118 -13.64 -4.97 -4.51
C LEU A 118 -13.55 -3.43 -4.57
N LEU A 119 -13.41 -2.85 -5.75
CA LEU A 119 -13.38 -1.39 -5.92
C LEU A 119 -14.69 -0.74 -5.47
N LYS A 120 -15.83 -1.35 -5.81
CA LYS A 120 -17.15 -0.90 -5.38
C LYS A 120 -17.30 -0.94 -3.86
N GLU A 121 -16.90 -2.03 -3.22
CA GLU A 121 -16.95 -2.16 -1.77
C GLU A 121 -16.06 -1.13 -1.08
N ALA A 122 -14.85 -0.91 -1.58
CA ALA A 122 -13.95 0.11 -1.07
C ALA A 122 -14.55 1.52 -1.21
N TYR A 123 -15.10 1.86 -2.37
CA TYR A 123 -15.78 3.12 -2.61
C TYR A 123 -16.92 3.36 -1.59
N HIS A 124 -17.82 2.40 -1.44
CA HIS A 124 -18.92 2.52 -0.48
C HIS A 124 -18.43 2.60 0.97
N TYR A 125 -17.35 1.92 1.32
CA TYR A 125 -16.76 2.04 2.65
C TYR A 125 -16.35 3.50 2.95
N PHE A 126 -15.69 4.16 2.03
CA PHE A 126 -15.27 5.54 2.23
C PHE A 126 -16.44 6.51 2.23
N VAL A 127 -17.35 6.39 1.27
CA VAL A 127 -18.49 7.30 1.14
C VAL A 127 -19.49 7.10 2.28
N ASP A 128 -19.89 5.85 2.56
CA ASP A 128 -20.96 5.55 3.50
C ASP A 128 -20.50 5.55 4.96
N LYS A 129 -19.30 5.01 5.24
CA LYS A 129 -18.79 4.86 6.60
C LYS A 129 -17.90 6.03 7.02
N LYS A 130 -17.00 6.45 6.16
CA LYS A 130 -16.05 7.54 6.47
C LYS A 130 -16.59 8.92 6.08
N LYS A 131 -17.73 9.00 5.36
CA LYS A 131 -18.38 10.25 4.92
C LYS A 131 -17.47 11.13 4.06
N VAL A 132 -16.64 10.50 3.27
CA VAL A 132 -15.77 11.18 2.31
C VAL A 132 -16.60 11.65 1.12
N ASP A 133 -16.26 12.82 0.57
CA ASP A 133 -16.85 13.30 -0.67
C ASP A 133 -16.51 12.35 -1.84
N PRO A 134 -17.50 11.87 -2.59
CA PRO A 134 -17.29 10.87 -3.62
C PRO A 134 -16.37 11.33 -4.76
N ASP A 135 -16.54 12.57 -5.23
CA ASP A 135 -15.75 13.10 -6.33
C ASP A 135 -14.28 13.27 -5.91
N SER A 136 -14.03 13.83 -4.74
CA SER A 136 -12.68 14.00 -4.20
C SER A 136 -11.98 12.67 -3.95
N LEU A 137 -12.71 11.64 -3.50
CA LEU A 137 -12.16 10.30 -3.28
C LEU A 137 -11.66 9.68 -4.60
N ILE A 138 -12.55 9.66 -5.60
CA ILE A 138 -12.23 9.02 -6.88
C ILE A 138 -11.20 9.82 -7.66
N HIS A 139 -11.19 11.14 -7.50
CA HIS A 139 -10.16 12.00 -8.09
C HIS A 139 -8.79 11.66 -7.49
N GLU A 140 -8.66 11.57 -6.16
CA GLU A 140 -7.42 11.15 -5.51
C GLU A 140 -6.96 9.77 -6.01
N TRP A 141 -7.87 8.80 -6.16
CA TRP A 141 -7.52 7.48 -6.67
C TRP A 141 -7.05 7.51 -8.12
N ALA A 142 -7.72 8.31 -8.96
CA ALA A 142 -7.33 8.46 -10.36
C ALA A 142 -5.96 9.11 -10.50
N GLU A 143 -5.70 10.23 -9.81
CA GLU A 143 -4.40 10.88 -9.81
C GLU A 143 -3.29 9.98 -9.28
N ALA A 144 -3.55 9.27 -8.18
CA ALA A 144 -2.57 8.35 -7.60
C ALA A 144 -2.19 7.20 -8.53
N ILE A 145 -3.20 6.58 -9.21
CA ILE A 145 -2.93 5.43 -10.09
C ILE A 145 -2.22 5.81 -11.38
N ILE A 146 -2.42 7.01 -11.88
CA ILE A 146 -1.70 7.52 -13.05
C ILE A 146 -0.33 8.11 -12.70
N GLY A 147 -0.03 8.28 -11.40
CA GLY A 147 1.25 8.79 -10.90
C GLY A 147 1.37 10.30 -10.91
N ASP A 148 0.27 11.04 -10.92
CA ASP A 148 0.27 12.50 -10.90
C ASP A 148 0.27 13.11 -9.49
N GLN A 149 -0.13 12.33 -8.49
CA GLN A 149 -0.19 12.79 -7.11
C GLN A 149 1.12 12.57 -6.36
N TYR A 150 1.70 13.67 -5.89
CA TYR A 150 2.90 13.69 -5.06
C TYR A 150 2.59 14.37 -3.71
N PRO A 151 2.18 13.61 -2.68
CA PRO A 151 1.89 14.20 -1.38
C PRO A 151 3.14 14.85 -0.76
N VAL A 152 2.99 16.04 -0.20
CA VAL A 152 4.07 16.80 0.44
C VAL A 152 3.68 17.12 1.89
N PRO A 153 4.46 16.69 2.86
CA PRO A 153 5.65 15.79 2.79
C PRO A 153 5.29 14.39 2.29
N ASP A 154 6.29 13.60 1.88
CA ASP A 154 6.11 12.23 1.42
C ASP A 154 5.36 11.42 2.48
N ARG A 155 4.14 11.05 2.15
CA ARG A 155 3.22 10.34 3.04
C ARG A 155 2.24 9.54 2.19
N MET A 156 1.39 8.72 2.82
CA MET A 156 0.34 8.01 2.09
C MET A 156 -0.78 8.95 1.61
N LEU A 157 -1.62 8.47 0.72
CA LEU A 157 -2.78 9.20 0.24
C LEU A 157 -3.68 9.66 1.39
N LYS A 158 -4.28 10.84 1.25
CA LYS A 158 -5.10 11.49 2.28
C LYS A 158 -6.20 10.57 2.82
N TYR A 159 -6.92 9.90 1.93
CA TYR A 159 -8.00 9.03 2.37
C TYR A 159 -7.50 7.66 2.87
N ALA A 160 -6.35 7.18 2.40
CA ALA A 160 -5.72 6.00 2.97
C ALA A 160 -5.30 6.19 4.44
N GLU A 161 -4.87 7.39 4.82
CA GLU A 161 -4.55 7.74 6.22
C GLU A 161 -5.74 7.62 7.17
N MET A 162 -6.96 7.70 6.66
CA MET A 162 -8.17 7.55 7.49
C MET A 162 -8.43 6.12 7.95
N ILE A 163 -7.71 5.13 7.39
CA ILE A 163 -7.87 3.71 7.70
C ILE A 163 -6.80 3.25 8.68
N VAL A 164 -5.60 3.84 8.62
CA VAL A 164 -4.43 3.48 9.42
C VAL A 164 -4.42 4.23 10.74
#